data_939fc9875d4e10b2218249e0dadafc77
#
_entry.id   939fc9875d4e10b2218249e0dadafc77
#
_cell.length_a   1.000
_cell.length_b   1.000
_cell.length_c   1.000
_cell.angle_alpha   90.00
_cell.angle_beta   90.00
_cell.angle_gamma   90.00
#
_symmetry.space_group_name_H-M   'P 1'
#
loop_
_entity.id
_entity.type
_entity.pdbx_description
1 polymer ?
#
loop_
_entity_poly.entity_id
_entity_poly.type
_entity_poly.pdbx_seq_one_letter_code
_entity_poly.pdbx_strand_id
1 'polypeptide(L)'
;MKKIALMMALVAGVLFTSCDLNFFPSDELNSDVLLQDEAGAAYIMDGCYAFLKDEIDFLGYASGNTFTRHYFQMSEFPADNTSLSSHTTDPLYEATAYAMTDNLKNVGTLWMVAYKAIYMANTVIASFDEGKSADGDQLLGEAYFMRALMHLNLVTLYAKPYSHGRDNIGIPLHISTSNETITRAKVGDVYDQIVKDFTKASELMGPSRGNKGYPSKDAALGMLSRVHLYMENWEAVVNTVNAMLGGAAPASKLEKDFVALFPNAKTATETLFCIAHETTDTRGQSSIGSMYLKDGMGWGEIYPSNTLLYLYERYPSDVRYSGIILPQYLAAGTMTAYLPIEAQEGGISTGRSNMIATATPAGENFTCTVDGATYTIEKRTINGEYTEYWMNYKGEDVQVRVHPVMQNRKQIPIYYINKFSYQDGDPMLSSPIICRWGEVILNRAEAYAHMGGKDAEALADVNVLRERAGIPADGMFSTGKMHGYASALDVVLDERRLELAFEGHRLFDLIRNKRTINRLYPGAQPWEIVEPDNPKLQYPIPNNEWTVSGIQQNPTY
;
A
#
# COMPACT_ATOMS: atom_id res chain seq x y z
N MET A 1 64.53 -37.80 32.83
CA MET A 1 63.31 -37.29 33.51
C MET A 1 63.22 -35.77 33.57
N LYS A 2 64.31 -35.03 34.01
CA LYS A 2 64.24 -33.55 34.07
C LYS A 2 64.01 -32.82 32.70
N LYS A 3 64.51 -33.38 31.58
CA LYS A 3 64.32 -32.78 30.24
C LYS A 3 62.92 -32.99 29.67
N ILE A 4 62.24 -34.08 30.04
CA ILE A 4 60.86 -34.37 29.66
C ILE A 4 59.90 -33.51 30.46
N ALA A 5 60.14 -33.25 31.71
CA ALA A 5 59.33 -32.35 32.57
C ALA A 5 59.41 -30.88 32.08
N LEU A 6 60.62 -30.45 31.62
CA LEU A 6 60.78 -29.11 31.02
C LEU A 6 60.08 -28.94 29.70
N MET A 7 60.04 -29.97 28.87
CA MET A 7 59.35 -29.97 27.58
C MET A 7 57.83 -29.99 27.77
N MET A 8 57.28 -30.72 28.76
CA MET A 8 55.87 -30.68 29.11
C MET A 8 55.45 -29.34 29.75
N ALA A 9 56.31 -28.68 30.50
CA ALA A 9 56.03 -27.35 31.03
C ALA A 9 56.04 -26.26 29.97
N LEU A 10 56.87 -26.41 28.91
CA LEU A 10 56.86 -25.50 27.73
C LEU A 10 55.62 -25.70 26.84
N VAL A 11 55.13 -26.94 26.67
CA VAL A 11 53.93 -27.25 25.91
C VAL A 11 52.67 -26.83 26.67
N ALA A 12 52.64 -26.89 27.99
CA ALA A 12 51.53 -26.39 28.82
C ALA A 12 51.45 -24.85 28.85
N GLY A 13 52.60 -24.15 28.68
CA GLY A 13 52.61 -22.67 28.63
C GLY A 13 52.13 -22.05 27.34
N VAL A 14 52.05 -22.84 26.23
CA VAL A 14 51.55 -22.36 24.93
C VAL A 14 50.02 -22.58 24.77
N LEU A 15 49.40 -23.31 25.70
CA LEU A 15 47.96 -23.61 25.63
C LEU A 15 47.06 -22.57 26.36
N PHE A 16 47.63 -21.50 26.92
CA PHE A 16 46.88 -20.43 27.59
C PHE A 16 47.08 -19.04 27.01
N THR A 17 47.53 -18.93 25.74
CA THR A 17 47.22 -17.73 24.98
C THR A 17 45.78 -17.89 24.49
N SER A 18 44.85 -17.43 25.30
CA SER A 18 43.50 -17.13 24.84
C SER A 18 43.65 -16.21 23.65
N CYS A 19 43.52 -16.76 22.44
CA CYS A 19 43.16 -15.94 21.30
C CYS A 19 41.85 -15.30 21.68
N ASP A 20 41.83 -13.99 21.70
CA ASP A 20 40.62 -13.21 21.73
C ASP A 20 39.82 -13.61 20.51
N LEU A 21 38.80 -14.46 20.69
CA LEU A 21 37.95 -15.00 19.62
C LEU A 21 36.93 -13.97 19.13
N ASN A 22 37.13 -12.70 19.43
CA ASN A 22 36.43 -11.60 18.79
C ASN A 22 37.00 -11.35 17.37
N PHE A 23 36.93 -12.37 16.52
CA PHE A 23 37.11 -12.19 15.08
C PHE A 23 35.81 -11.65 14.52
N PHE A 24 35.67 -10.33 14.55
CA PHE A 24 34.72 -9.68 13.68
C PHE A 24 35.26 -9.78 12.24
N PRO A 25 34.46 -10.23 11.23
CA PRO A 25 34.84 -10.08 9.85
C PRO A 25 35.24 -8.61 9.60
N SER A 26 36.34 -8.38 8.88
CA SER A 26 36.87 -7.03 8.67
C SER A 26 35.94 -6.12 7.83
N ASP A 27 34.86 -6.67 7.34
CA ASP A 27 33.80 -6.09 6.53
C ASP A 27 32.48 -5.91 7.29
N GLU A 28 32.36 -6.38 8.55
CA GLU A 28 31.24 -6.04 9.43
C GLU A 28 31.63 -4.89 10.38
N LEU A 29 30.97 -3.75 10.20
CA LEU A 29 31.08 -2.63 11.13
C LEU A 29 30.43 -3.03 12.47
N ASN A 30 31.22 -3.05 13.54
CA ASN A 30 30.72 -3.35 14.88
C ASN A 30 29.76 -2.23 15.33
N SER A 31 28.52 -2.59 15.68
CA SER A 31 27.50 -1.64 16.15
C SER A 31 27.99 -0.79 17.34
N ASP A 32 28.78 -1.36 18.23
CA ASP A 32 29.33 -0.63 19.40
C ASP A 32 30.34 0.45 19.00
N VAL A 33 30.98 0.33 17.84
CA VAL A 33 31.88 1.35 17.28
C VAL A 33 31.06 2.39 16.50
N LEU A 34 30.05 1.97 15.74
CA LEU A 34 29.18 2.85 14.98
C LEU A 34 28.34 3.77 15.86
N LEU A 35 27.96 3.33 17.06
CA LEU A 35 27.10 4.08 17.97
C LEU A 35 27.84 5.05 18.90
N GLN A 36 29.12 5.29 18.66
CA GLN A 36 29.91 6.23 19.47
C GLN A 36 29.63 7.70 19.09
N ASP A 37 29.07 7.96 17.91
CA ASP A 37 28.73 9.28 17.44
C ASP A 37 27.49 9.31 16.51
N GLU A 38 27.03 10.52 16.19
CA GLU A 38 25.86 10.76 15.34
C GLU A 38 26.06 10.28 13.90
N ALA A 39 27.31 10.28 13.40
CA ALA A 39 27.59 9.77 12.05
C ALA A 39 27.34 8.27 11.95
N GLY A 40 27.71 7.52 12.97
CA GLY A 40 27.42 6.09 13.05
C GLY A 40 25.92 5.80 13.14
N ALA A 41 25.17 6.58 13.93
CA ALA A 41 23.72 6.46 13.98
C ALA A 41 23.07 6.78 12.64
N ALA A 42 23.56 7.78 11.90
CA ALA A 42 23.10 8.10 10.57
C ALA A 42 23.31 6.93 9.59
N TYR A 43 24.47 6.26 9.64
CA TYR A 43 24.73 5.06 8.84
C TYR A 43 23.76 3.92 9.15
N ILE A 44 23.42 3.70 10.44
CA ILE A 44 22.44 2.67 10.81
C ILE A 44 21.05 3.03 10.25
N MET A 45 20.64 4.29 10.34
CA MET A 45 19.36 4.73 9.78
C MET A 45 19.35 4.66 8.25
N ASP A 46 20.45 5.04 7.58
CA ASP A 46 20.57 4.88 6.13
C ASP A 46 20.51 3.41 5.70
N GLY A 47 21.16 2.53 6.47
CA GLY A 47 21.02 1.08 6.30
C GLY A 47 19.57 0.60 6.50
N CYS A 48 18.85 1.17 7.47
CA CYS A 48 17.45 0.86 7.71
C CYS A 48 16.57 1.22 6.49
N TYR A 49 16.78 2.39 5.88
CA TYR A 49 16.05 2.78 4.65
C TYR A 49 16.44 1.93 3.45
N ALA A 50 17.74 1.63 3.27
CA ALA A 50 18.23 0.75 2.21
C ALA A 50 17.57 -0.64 2.30
N PHE A 51 17.43 -1.17 3.51
CA PHE A 51 16.85 -2.48 3.78
C PHE A 51 15.39 -2.62 3.30
N LEU A 52 14.64 -1.53 3.21
CA LEU A 52 13.26 -1.54 2.68
C LEU A 52 13.18 -1.75 1.17
N LYS A 53 14.27 -1.51 0.45
CA LYS A 53 14.33 -1.57 -1.02
C LYS A 53 15.37 -2.57 -1.56
N ASP A 54 16.18 -3.16 -0.69
CA ASP A 54 17.22 -4.10 -1.08
C ASP A 54 16.67 -5.49 -1.40
N GLU A 55 17.45 -6.22 -2.18
CA GLU A 55 17.28 -7.63 -2.37
C GLU A 55 17.77 -8.37 -1.12
N ILE A 56 16.98 -9.30 -0.62
CA ILE A 56 17.31 -10.07 0.57
C ILE A 56 17.34 -11.54 0.24
N ASP A 57 18.46 -12.17 0.58
CA ASP A 57 18.59 -13.63 0.64
C ASP A 57 18.90 -14.03 2.09
N PHE A 58 17.85 -14.34 2.84
CA PHE A 58 17.95 -14.72 4.23
C PHE A 58 17.01 -15.89 4.55
N LEU A 59 17.53 -16.96 5.16
CA LEU A 59 16.77 -18.16 5.54
C LEU A 59 15.95 -18.76 4.35
N GLY A 60 16.45 -18.63 3.13
CA GLY A 60 15.76 -19.08 1.92
C GLY A 60 14.68 -18.13 1.40
N TYR A 61 14.55 -16.97 2.00
CA TYR A 61 13.71 -15.87 1.51
C TYR A 61 14.55 -14.97 0.60
N ALA A 62 14.72 -15.36 -0.67
CA ALA A 62 15.35 -14.52 -1.68
C ALA A 62 14.28 -13.78 -2.49
N SER A 63 14.34 -12.47 -2.53
CA SER A 63 13.46 -11.66 -3.37
C SER A 63 14.05 -10.28 -3.63
N GLY A 64 13.96 -9.82 -4.86
CA GLY A 64 14.27 -8.42 -5.19
C GLY A 64 13.19 -7.47 -4.71
N ASN A 65 13.57 -6.26 -4.26
CA ASN A 65 12.67 -5.19 -3.80
C ASN A 65 11.65 -5.66 -2.75
N THR A 66 12.14 -6.31 -1.73
CA THR A 66 11.42 -7.21 -0.85
C THR A 66 10.29 -6.55 -0.06
N PHE A 67 10.60 -5.47 0.67
CA PHE A 67 9.57 -4.82 1.48
C PHE A 67 8.63 -4.00 0.60
N THR A 68 9.19 -3.14 -0.25
CA THR A 68 8.41 -2.16 -1.03
C THR A 68 7.36 -2.85 -1.89
N ARG A 69 7.78 -3.81 -2.74
CA ARG A 69 6.86 -4.54 -3.60
C ARG A 69 5.84 -5.33 -2.81
N HIS A 70 6.30 -6.07 -1.78
CA HIS A 70 5.42 -6.94 -0.99
C HIS A 70 4.38 -6.15 -0.22
N TYR A 71 4.76 -5.05 0.45
CA TYR A 71 3.82 -4.23 1.19
C TYR A 71 2.69 -3.70 0.31
N PHE A 72 3.03 -3.08 -0.84
CA PHE A 72 2.01 -2.52 -1.73
C PHE A 72 1.12 -3.60 -2.35
N GLN A 73 1.67 -4.74 -2.74
CA GLN A 73 0.89 -5.81 -3.33
C GLN A 73 0.03 -6.55 -2.29
N MET A 74 0.57 -6.83 -1.11
CA MET A 74 -0.16 -7.47 -0.01
C MET A 74 -1.30 -6.59 0.53
N SER A 75 -1.19 -5.28 0.45
CA SER A 75 -2.24 -4.36 0.88
C SER A 75 -3.24 -3.98 -0.23
N GLU A 76 -2.90 -4.16 -1.52
CA GLU A 76 -3.76 -3.78 -2.63
C GLU A 76 -4.49 -4.97 -3.27
N PHE A 77 -3.81 -6.10 -3.48
CA PHE A 77 -4.36 -7.24 -4.23
C PHE A 77 -5.55 -7.94 -3.58
N PRO A 78 -5.68 -8.02 -2.26
CA PRO A 78 -6.88 -8.56 -1.63
C PRO A 78 -8.11 -7.66 -1.77
N ALA A 79 -7.96 -6.38 -2.14
CA ALA A 79 -9.06 -5.42 -2.29
C ALA A 79 -9.76 -5.52 -3.65
N ASP A 80 -10.52 -4.49 -4.02
CA ASP A 80 -11.39 -4.44 -5.19
C ASP A 80 -10.96 -3.41 -6.25
N ASN A 81 -9.73 -2.86 -6.16
CA ASN A 81 -9.20 -1.92 -7.14
C ASN A 81 -8.53 -2.60 -8.34
N THR A 82 -8.04 -3.81 -8.16
CA THR A 82 -7.22 -4.49 -9.16
C THR A 82 -7.90 -5.72 -9.74
N SER A 83 -7.61 -6.01 -11.00
CA SER A 83 -8.01 -7.20 -11.72
C SER A 83 -6.77 -7.89 -12.28
N LEU A 84 -6.64 -9.19 -12.03
CA LEU A 84 -5.59 -10.00 -12.64
C LEU A 84 -5.95 -10.36 -14.07
N SER A 85 -5.04 -10.10 -15.01
CA SER A 85 -5.23 -10.42 -16.43
C SER A 85 -5.22 -11.92 -16.73
N SER A 86 -4.54 -12.70 -15.88
CA SER A 86 -4.44 -14.16 -15.97
C SER A 86 -3.92 -14.74 -14.66
N HIS A 87 -4.00 -16.07 -14.51
CA HIS A 87 -3.26 -16.76 -13.46
C HIS A 87 -1.76 -16.58 -13.69
N THR A 88 -1.05 -16.18 -12.66
CA THR A 88 0.39 -15.98 -12.66
C THR A 88 1.06 -16.96 -11.68
N THR A 89 2.34 -17.23 -11.88
CA THR A 89 3.18 -17.99 -10.95
C THR A 89 3.81 -17.10 -9.88
N ASP A 90 3.53 -15.80 -9.90
CA ASP A 90 4.01 -14.90 -8.85
C ASP A 90 3.38 -15.30 -7.51
N PRO A 91 4.18 -15.49 -6.45
CA PRO A 91 3.67 -15.90 -5.13
C PRO A 91 2.61 -14.95 -4.56
N LEU A 92 2.61 -13.68 -4.97
CA LEU A 92 1.61 -12.70 -4.50
C LEU A 92 0.23 -12.88 -5.14
N TYR A 93 0.10 -13.76 -6.16
CA TYR A 93 -1.22 -14.21 -6.61
C TYR A 93 -2.04 -14.82 -5.47
N GLU A 94 -1.37 -15.52 -4.53
CA GLU A 94 -2.01 -16.11 -3.36
C GLU A 94 -2.73 -15.06 -2.48
N ALA A 95 -2.22 -13.82 -2.41
CA ALA A 95 -2.89 -12.72 -1.73
C ALA A 95 -4.21 -12.36 -2.42
N THR A 96 -4.23 -12.35 -3.75
CA THR A 96 -5.44 -12.11 -4.54
C THR A 96 -6.46 -13.24 -4.36
N ALA A 97 -6.00 -14.47 -4.19
CA ALA A 97 -6.84 -15.66 -4.08
C ALA A 97 -7.28 -15.98 -2.64
N TYR A 98 -6.83 -15.21 -1.63
CA TYR A 98 -6.99 -15.54 -0.19
C TYR A 98 -6.50 -16.95 0.18
N ALA A 99 -5.46 -17.41 -0.53
CA ALA A 99 -4.87 -18.73 -0.41
C ALA A 99 -3.46 -18.70 0.21
N MET A 100 -3.16 -17.65 0.96
CA MET A 100 -1.88 -17.46 1.62
C MET A 100 -1.61 -18.56 2.65
N THR A 101 -0.35 -18.98 2.71
CA THR A 101 0.14 -19.96 3.68
C THR A 101 1.29 -19.38 4.49
N ASP A 102 1.55 -19.96 5.66
CA ASP A 102 2.64 -19.56 6.54
C ASP A 102 4.04 -19.84 5.98
N ASN A 103 4.13 -20.67 4.93
CA ASN A 103 5.35 -20.95 4.18
C ASN A 103 5.53 -20.03 2.96
N LEU A 104 4.61 -19.12 2.68
CA LEU A 104 4.72 -18.18 1.58
C LEU A 104 5.89 -17.22 1.82
N LYS A 105 6.90 -17.26 0.95
CA LYS A 105 8.13 -16.48 1.11
C LYS A 105 7.88 -15.00 1.29
N ASN A 106 6.96 -14.42 0.53
CA ASN A 106 6.63 -12.99 0.59
C ASN A 106 6.10 -12.57 1.98
N VAL A 107 5.27 -13.41 2.61
CA VAL A 107 4.79 -13.19 3.97
C VAL A 107 5.93 -13.19 4.97
N GLY A 108 6.79 -14.21 4.92
CA GLY A 108 7.95 -14.32 5.80
C GLY A 108 8.98 -13.21 5.59
N THR A 109 9.23 -12.83 4.34
CA THR A 109 10.21 -11.78 4.02
C THR A 109 9.76 -10.40 4.52
N LEU A 110 8.50 -10.02 4.32
CA LEU A 110 7.98 -8.74 4.82
C LEU A 110 8.08 -8.67 6.35
N TRP A 111 7.69 -9.75 7.04
CA TRP A 111 7.80 -9.88 8.49
C TRP A 111 9.24 -9.69 8.97
N MET A 112 10.17 -10.43 8.38
CA MET A 112 11.60 -10.36 8.74
C MET A 112 12.18 -8.97 8.52
N VAL A 113 11.92 -8.35 7.35
CA VAL A 113 12.42 -6.99 7.04
C VAL A 113 11.88 -5.99 8.05
N ALA A 114 10.60 -6.05 8.37
CA ALA A 114 9.98 -5.14 9.33
C ALA A 114 10.60 -5.26 10.72
N TYR A 115 10.78 -6.49 11.25
CA TYR A 115 11.41 -6.67 12.57
C TYR A 115 12.91 -6.35 12.56
N LYS A 116 13.62 -6.57 11.45
CA LYS A 116 15.00 -6.12 11.32
C LYS A 116 15.11 -4.59 11.37
N ALA A 117 14.23 -3.89 10.67
CA ALA A 117 14.18 -2.42 10.73
C ALA A 117 13.81 -1.91 12.14
N ILE A 118 12.89 -2.59 12.85
CA ILE A 118 12.55 -2.31 14.25
C ILE A 118 13.77 -2.49 15.15
N TYR A 119 14.54 -3.57 14.97
CA TYR A 119 15.75 -3.81 15.74
C TYR A 119 16.79 -2.70 15.52
N MET A 120 17.05 -2.31 14.27
CA MET A 120 17.97 -1.22 13.94
C MET A 120 17.51 0.11 14.55
N ALA A 121 16.22 0.43 14.47
CA ALA A 121 15.65 1.59 15.12
C ALA A 121 15.80 1.55 16.66
N ASN A 122 15.53 0.42 17.30
CA ASN A 122 15.73 0.24 18.73
C ASN A 122 17.20 0.43 19.13
N THR A 123 18.14 0.01 18.28
CA THR A 123 19.56 0.19 18.51
C THR A 123 19.94 1.67 18.55
N VAL A 124 19.43 2.47 17.62
CA VAL A 124 19.64 3.93 17.63
C VAL A 124 18.98 4.57 18.86
N ILE A 125 17.72 4.21 19.16
CA ILE A 125 16.98 4.75 20.32
C ILE A 125 17.70 4.46 21.65
N ALA A 126 18.33 3.30 21.77
CA ALA A 126 19.06 2.92 23.00
C ALA A 126 20.41 3.63 23.15
N SER A 127 20.94 4.25 22.10
CA SER A 127 22.33 4.74 22.08
C SER A 127 22.48 6.24 22.25
N PHE A 128 21.41 6.99 22.12
CA PHE A 128 21.45 8.46 22.18
C PHE A 128 20.47 9.01 23.22
N ASP A 129 20.93 10.04 23.94
CA ASP A 129 20.10 10.84 24.84
C ASP A 129 19.47 12.00 24.05
N GLU A 130 18.19 12.22 24.29
CA GLU A 130 17.43 13.36 23.77
C GLU A 130 18.01 14.71 24.24
N GLY A 131 17.94 15.71 23.37
CA GLY A 131 18.31 17.10 23.69
C GLY A 131 19.82 17.37 23.75
N LYS A 132 20.65 16.45 23.23
CA LYS A 132 22.11 16.66 23.15
C LYS A 132 22.52 17.48 21.95
N SER A 133 21.89 17.26 20.82
CA SER A 133 22.09 18.02 19.58
C SER A 133 20.85 17.96 18.69
N ALA A 134 20.70 18.92 17.78
CA ALA A 134 19.59 18.90 16.82
C ALA A 134 19.70 17.73 15.83
N ASP A 135 20.90 17.35 15.43
CA ASP A 135 21.12 16.22 14.50
C ASP A 135 20.87 14.89 15.18
N GLY A 136 21.27 14.72 16.46
CA GLY A 136 20.96 13.56 17.29
C GLY A 136 19.46 13.42 17.51
N ASP A 137 18.75 14.50 17.83
CA ASP A 137 17.30 14.51 18.00
C ASP A 137 16.59 14.15 16.69
N GLN A 138 17.07 14.65 15.54
CA GLN A 138 16.55 14.27 14.23
C GLN A 138 16.69 12.76 13.99
N LEU A 139 17.85 12.16 14.25
CA LEU A 139 18.09 10.73 14.07
C LEU A 139 17.28 9.86 15.05
N LEU A 140 17.14 10.29 16.30
CA LEU A 140 16.22 9.67 17.25
C LEU A 140 14.78 9.71 16.77
N GLY A 141 14.34 10.85 16.25
CA GLY A 141 13.01 11.02 15.67
C GLY A 141 12.78 10.08 14.47
N GLU A 142 13.78 9.96 13.58
CA GLU A 142 13.75 9.01 12.46
C GLU A 142 13.65 7.55 12.93
N ALA A 143 14.37 7.18 13.99
CA ALA A 143 14.30 5.84 14.57
C ALA A 143 12.92 5.54 15.19
N TYR A 144 12.34 6.47 15.94
CA TYR A 144 10.96 6.35 16.43
C TYR A 144 9.96 6.25 15.28
N PHE A 145 10.10 7.06 14.24
CA PHE A 145 9.27 7.01 13.04
C PHE A 145 9.33 5.64 12.38
N MET A 146 10.53 5.10 12.15
CA MET A 146 10.71 3.81 11.50
C MET A 146 10.14 2.67 12.34
N ARG A 147 10.34 2.68 13.66
CA ARG A 147 9.77 1.68 14.56
C ARG A 147 8.23 1.70 14.52
N ALA A 148 7.63 2.89 14.55
CA ALA A 148 6.18 3.05 14.45
C ALA A 148 5.64 2.58 13.09
N LEU A 149 6.29 2.95 11.99
CA LEU A 149 5.89 2.56 10.64
C LEU A 149 5.89 1.05 10.46
N MET A 150 6.95 0.38 10.93
CA MET A 150 7.06 -1.08 10.79
C MET A 150 6.04 -1.81 11.67
N HIS A 151 5.82 -1.38 12.92
CA HIS A 151 4.75 -1.94 13.75
C HIS A 151 3.36 -1.72 13.14
N LEU A 152 3.10 -0.55 12.54
CA LEU A 152 1.84 -0.28 11.85
C LEU A 152 1.62 -1.23 10.67
N ASN A 153 2.64 -1.40 9.82
CA ASN A 153 2.56 -2.30 8.68
C ASN A 153 2.34 -3.76 9.11
N LEU A 154 3.01 -4.19 10.17
CA LEU A 154 2.83 -5.54 10.72
C LEU A 154 1.41 -5.72 11.30
N VAL A 155 0.94 -4.81 12.15
CA VAL A 155 -0.37 -4.99 12.81
C VAL A 155 -1.52 -4.92 11.82
N THR A 156 -1.42 -4.08 10.77
CA THR A 156 -2.48 -3.97 9.74
C THR A 156 -2.56 -5.19 8.83
N LEU A 157 -1.45 -5.89 8.59
CA LEU A 157 -1.42 -7.08 7.73
C LEU A 157 -1.64 -8.39 8.51
N TYR A 158 -1.08 -8.52 9.72
CA TYR A 158 -1.06 -9.79 10.45
C TYR A 158 -2.04 -9.87 11.63
N ALA A 159 -2.82 -8.83 11.87
CA ALA A 159 -3.83 -8.82 12.93
C ALA A 159 -5.19 -8.27 12.42
N LYS A 160 -6.23 -8.40 13.24
CA LYS A 160 -7.53 -7.79 12.95
C LYS A 160 -7.44 -6.26 13.03
N PRO A 161 -8.25 -5.53 12.24
CA PRO A 161 -8.34 -4.08 12.38
C PRO A 161 -8.67 -3.64 13.82
N TYR A 162 -8.17 -2.49 14.23
CA TYR A 162 -8.48 -1.91 15.54
C TYR A 162 -10.00 -1.76 15.76
N SER A 163 -10.74 -1.34 14.73
CA SER A 163 -12.21 -1.18 14.75
C SER A 163 -12.98 -2.50 14.98
N HIS A 164 -12.31 -3.66 14.86
CA HIS A 164 -12.88 -4.97 15.18
C HIS A 164 -12.64 -5.40 16.63
N GLY A 165 -11.97 -4.56 17.43
CA GLY A 165 -11.72 -4.75 18.86
C GLY A 165 -10.26 -4.67 19.26
N ARG A 166 -9.95 -3.72 20.16
CA ARG A 166 -8.57 -3.48 20.62
C ARG A 166 -7.98 -4.64 21.42
N ASP A 167 -8.82 -5.54 21.96
CA ASP A 167 -8.39 -6.71 22.74
C ASP A 167 -8.06 -7.93 21.87
N ASN A 168 -8.24 -7.85 20.54
CA ASN A 168 -7.81 -8.89 19.63
C ASN A 168 -6.29 -9.09 19.72
N ILE A 169 -5.86 -10.32 19.38
CA ILE A 169 -4.43 -10.62 19.31
C ILE A 169 -3.76 -9.82 18.20
N GLY A 170 -2.71 -9.10 18.54
CA GLY A 170 -1.94 -8.25 17.63
C GLY A 170 -0.67 -8.96 17.12
N ILE A 171 0.47 -8.33 17.32
CA ILE A 171 1.80 -8.79 16.89
C ILE A 171 2.78 -8.71 18.06
N PRO A 172 3.96 -9.35 18.01
CA PRO A 172 5.04 -9.10 18.97
C PRO A 172 5.46 -7.63 18.95
N LEU A 173 5.47 -7.01 20.13
CA LEU A 173 5.79 -5.58 20.29
C LEU A 173 7.23 -5.41 20.78
N HIS A 174 8.18 -5.22 19.85
CA HIS A 174 9.59 -5.04 20.13
C HIS A 174 9.95 -3.56 20.31
N ILE A 175 10.19 -3.14 21.55
CA ILE A 175 10.54 -1.75 21.91
C ILE A 175 11.95 -1.61 22.50
N SER A 176 12.74 -2.65 22.45
CA SER A 176 14.13 -2.69 22.92
C SER A 176 14.96 -3.63 22.05
N THR A 177 16.26 -3.67 22.30
CA THR A 177 17.22 -4.59 21.66
C THR A 177 17.30 -5.95 22.36
N SER A 178 16.44 -6.23 23.34
CA SER A 178 16.39 -7.52 24.04
C SER A 178 16.09 -8.66 23.09
N ASN A 179 16.79 -9.78 23.25
CA ASN A 179 16.57 -11.03 22.51
C ASN A 179 15.56 -11.97 23.22
N GLU A 180 14.82 -11.47 24.20
CA GLU A 180 13.81 -12.28 24.88
C GLU A 180 12.67 -12.64 23.91
N THR A 181 12.15 -13.85 24.03
CA THR A 181 10.97 -14.27 23.28
C THR A 181 9.76 -13.43 23.72
N ILE A 182 9.23 -12.66 22.80
CA ILE A 182 8.09 -11.79 23.05
C ILE A 182 6.83 -12.42 22.47
N THR A 183 5.80 -12.58 23.30
CA THR A 183 4.49 -13.01 22.85
C THR A 183 3.77 -11.90 22.09
N ARG A 184 2.74 -12.26 21.32
CA ARG A 184 1.91 -11.25 20.63
C ARG A 184 1.18 -10.37 21.65
N ALA A 185 1.34 -9.08 21.50
CA ALA A 185 0.60 -8.07 22.26
C ALA A 185 -0.84 -7.94 21.72
N LYS A 186 -1.73 -7.29 22.47
CA LYS A 186 -3.05 -6.92 21.97
C LYS A 186 -2.93 -5.86 20.88
N VAL A 187 -3.88 -5.84 19.93
CA VAL A 187 -3.96 -4.81 18.91
C VAL A 187 -3.91 -3.41 19.52
N GLY A 188 -4.71 -3.16 20.58
CA GLY A 188 -4.73 -1.87 21.28
C GLY A 188 -3.37 -1.44 21.82
N ASP A 189 -2.62 -2.34 22.44
CA ASP A 189 -1.30 -2.04 23.01
C ASP A 189 -0.29 -1.70 21.91
N VAL A 190 -0.37 -2.38 20.76
CA VAL A 190 0.47 -2.08 19.60
C VAL A 190 0.16 -0.68 19.06
N TYR A 191 -1.12 -0.34 18.88
CA TYR A 191 -1.54 0.98 18.40
C TYR A 191 -1.16 2.10 19.40
N ASP A 192 -1.32 1.86 20.70
CA ASP A 192 -0.92 2.82 21.73
C ASP A 192 0.60 3.11 21.67
N GLN A 193 1.43 2.09 21.40
CA GLN A 193 2.86 2.29 21.21
C GLN A 193 3.19 3.02 19.91
N ILE A 194 2.50 2.71 18.81
CA ILE A 194 2.66 3.39 17.53
C ILE A 194 2.35 4.90 17.68
N VAL A 195 1.27 5.25 18.39
CA VAL A 195 0.94 6.66 18.70
C VAL A 195 2.05 7.32 19.48
N LYS A 196 2.58 6.68 20.53
CA LYS A 196 3.71 7.21 21.31
C LYS A 196 4.93 7.48 20.44
N ASP A 197 5.28 6.53 19.56
CA ASP A 197 6.46 6.62 18.74
C ASP A 197 6.32 7.72 17.65
N PHE A 198 5.19 7.80 16.94
CA PHE A 198 4.98 8.90 15.98
C PHE A 198 4.87 10.27 16.67
N THR A 199 4.27 10.35 17.85
CA THR A 199 4.25 11.58 18.64
C THR A 199 5.67 12.01 18.97
N LYS A 200 6.47 11.08 19.53
CA LYS A 200 7.87 11.35 19.87
C LYS A 200 8.70 11.75 18.65
N ALA A 201 8.50 11.05 17.52
CA ALA A 201 9.12 11.40 16.26
C ALA A 201 8.78 12.84 15.84
N SER A 202 7.51 13.25 15.94
CA SER A 202 7.08 14.61 15.58
C SER A 202 7.59 15.71 16.51
N GLU A 203 7.90 15.37 17.77
CA GLU A 203 8.51 16.30 18.75
C GLU A 203 10.00 16.53 18.47
N LEU A 204 10.73 15.46 18.08
CA LEU A 204 12.16 15.48 17.89
C LEU A 204 12.58 15.97 16.51
N MET A 205 11.81 15.61 15.46
CA MET A 205 12.19 15.94 14.10
C MET A 205 11.80 17.38 13.69
N GLY A 206 12.66 17.97 12.87
CA GLY A 206 12.41 19.16 12.07
C GLY A 206 12.06 18.82 10.61
N PRO A 207 12.53 19.62 9.63
CA PRO A 207 12.51 19.29 8.22
C PRO A 207 13.32 18.01 7.94
N SER A 208 13.01 17.34 6.84
CA SER A 208 13.81 16.20 6.37
C SER A 208 15.29 16.59 6.21
N ARG A 209 16.21 15.72 6.59
CA ARG A 209 17.67 15.93 6.43
C ARG A 209 18.16 15.78 4.97
N GLY A 210 17.27 15.47 4.05
CA GLY A 210 17.59 15.30 2.63
C GLY A 210 16.34 15.41 1.77
N ASN A 211 16.09 14.42 0.93
CA ASN A 211 14.88 14.31 0.13
C ASN A 211 13.73 13.67 0.95
N LYS A 212 12.58 13.42 0.34
CA LYS A 212 11.39 12.83 0.99
C LYS A 212 11.56 11.34 1.36
N GLY A 213 12.70 10.75 1.10
CA GLY A 213 13.08 9.42 1.59
C GLY A 213 13.52 9.42 3.06
N TYR A 214 13.74 10.59 3.64
CA TYR A 214 13.99 10.78 5.07
C TYR A 214 12.76 11.42 5.71
N PRO A 215 12.24 10.88 6.82
CA PRO A 215 11.05 11.43 7.44
C PRO A 215 11.32 12.80 8.07
N SER A 216 10.25 13.55 8.20
CA SER A 216 10.22 14.86 8.82
C SER A 216 9.13 14.89 9.90
N LYS A 217 9.06 15.99 10.64
CA LYS A 217 7.94 16.26 11.56
C LYS A 217 6.59 16.09 10.86
N ASP A 218 6.42 16.65 9.66
CA ASP A 218 5.17 16.56 8.92
C ASP A 218 4.87 15.12 8.47
N ALA A 219 5.90 14.32 8.15
CA ALA A 219 5.72 12.91 7.85
C ALA A 219 5.19 12.14 9.08
N ALA A 220 5.76 12.40 10.27
CA ALA A 220 5.30 11.77 11.51
C ALA A 220 3.85 12.17 11.86
N LEU A 221 3.49 13.43 11.71
CA LEU A 221 2.12 13.90 11.94
C LEU A 221 1.13 13.36 10.89
N GLY A 222 1.55 13.26 9.62
CA GLY A 222 0.75 12.63 8.57
C GLY A 222 0.43 11.16 8.88
N MET A 223 1.45 10.40 9.29
CA MET A 223 1.26 9.02 9.74
C MET A 223 0.42 8.93 11.01
N LEU A 224 0.60 9.85 11.96
CA LEU A 224 -0.21 9.92 13.19
C LEU A 224 -1.68 10.15 12.85
N SER A 225 -2.00 10.98 11.85
CA SER A 225 -3.38 11.17 11.37
C SER A 225 -4.00 9.87 10.86
N ARG A 226 -3.22 9.04 10.12
CA ARG A 226 -3.65 7.69 9.67
C ARG A 226 -3.90 6.75 10.85
N VAL A 227 -3.01 6.73 11.84
CA VAL A 227 -3.14 5.88 13.02
C VAL A 227 -4.38 6.26 13.81
N HIS A 228 -4.60 7.54 14.08
CA HIS A 228 -5.82 8.02 14.75
C HIS A 228 -7.09 7.67 13.96
N LEU A 229 -7.05 7.76 12.62
CA LEU A 229 -8.15 7.35 11.75
C LEU A 229 -8.47 5.86 11.94
N TYR A 230 -7.44 4.99 11.96
CA TYR A 230 -7.59 3.55 12.16
C TYR A 230 -8.08 3.19 13.56
N MET A 231 -7.77 4.02 14.55
CA MET A 231 -8.25 3.91 15.93
C MET A 231 -9.67 4.51 16.14
N GLU A 232 -10.30 5.03 15.08
CA GLU A 232 -11.60 5.73 15.17
C GLU A 232 -11.57 6.96 16.10
N ASN A 233 -10.39 7.57 16.27
CA ASN A 233 -10.20 8.77 17.09
C ASN A 233 -10.35 10.04 16.24
N TRP A 234 -11.58 10.31 15.81
CA TRP A 234 -11.91 11.32 14.81
C TRP A 234 -11.45 12.74 15.19
N GLU A 235 -11.64 13.12 16.45
CA GLU A 235 -11.22 14.43 16.95
C GLU A 235 -9.70 14.60 16.88
N ALA A 236 -8.92 13.57 17.21
CA ALA A 236 -7.48 13.61 17.12
C ALA A 236 -6.99 13.73 15.67
N VAL A 237 -7.66 13.06 14.72
CA VAL A 237 -7.38 13.23 13.28
C VAL A 237 -7.56 14.69 12.88
N VAL A 238 -8.72 15.28 13.18
CA VAL A 238 -9.03 16.67 12.80
C VAL A 238 -8.03 17.65 13.42
N ASN A 239 -7.71 17.48 14.70
CA ASN A 239 -6.78 18.35 15.41
C ASN A 239 -5.36 18.24 14.83
N THR A 240 -4.90 17.02 14.55
CA THR A 240 -3.56 16.77 13.93
C THR A 240 -3.47 17.45 12.57
N VAL A 241 -4.45 17.22 11.68
CA VAL A 241 -4.42 17.78 10.33
C VAL A 241 -4.54 19.30 10.34
N ASN A 242 -5.39 19.87 11.21
CA ASN A 242 -5.52 21.32 11.36
C ASN A 242 -4.22 21.95 11.87
N ALA A 243 -3.53 21.31 12.81
CA ALA A 243 -2.20 21.76 13.27
C ALA A 243 -1.16 21.73 12.16
N MET A 244 -1.14 20.66 11.33
CA MET A 244 -0.24 20.55 10.17
C MET A 244 -0.52 21.62 9.11
N LEU A 245 -1.78 21.96 8.88
CA LEU A 245 -2.16 23.01 7.94
C LEU A 245 -1.75 24.41 8.43
N GLY A 246 -1.77 24.65 9.75
CA GLY A 246 -1.39 25.94 10.35
C GLY A 246 -2.19 27.13 9.80
N GLY A 247 -3.44 26.88 9.39
CA GLY A 247 -4.31 27.88 8.76
C GLY A 247 -4.16 28.01 7.24
N ALA A 248 -3.24 27.27 6.60
CA ALA A 248 -3.13 27.26 5.15
C ALA A 248 -4.31 26.51 4.50
N ALA A 249 -4.69 26.94 3.30
CA ALA A 249 -5.71 26.22 2.53
C ALA A 249 -5.20 24.82 2.13
N PRO A 250 -5.99 23.76 2.26
CA PRO A 250 -5.58 22.39 1.91
C PRO A 250 -5.06 22.27 0.46
N ALA A 251 -5.66 22.98 -0.49
CA ALA A 251 -5.24 23.00 -1.89
C ALA A 251 -3.79 23.47 -2.08
N SER A 252 -3.24 24.31 -1.18
CA SER A 252 -1.86 24.78 -1.25
C SER A 252 -0.83 23.71 -0.94
N LYS A 253 -1.24 22.57 -0.40
CA LYS A 253 -0.41 21.44 -0.04
C LYS A 253 -0.35 20.37 -1.13
N LEU A 254 -1.22 20.46 -2.13
CA LEU A 254 -1.31 19.49 -3.21
C LEU A 254 -0.42 19.88 -4.39
N GLU A 255 0.16 18.89 -5.04
CA GLU A 255 0.78 19.09 -6.35
C GLU A 255 -0.30 19.44 -7.37
N LYS A 256 -0.01 20.45 -8.20
CA LYS A 256 -0.93 20.87 -9.26
C LYS A 256 -1.06 19.83 -10.35
N ASP A 257 0.06 19.22 -10.70
CA ASP A 257 0.13 18.11 -11.66
C ASP A 257 0.17 16.79 -10.91
N PHE A 258 -0.98 16.14 -10.83
CA PHE A 258 -1.11 14.86 -10.15
C PHE A 258 -0.24 13.77 -10.76
N VAL A 259 -0.09 13.77 -12.08
CA VAL A 259 0.68 12.73 -12.78
C VAL A 259 2.17 12.90 -12.53
N ALA A 260 2.65 14.15 -12.51
CA ALA A 260 4.04 14.46 -12.24
C ALA A 260 4.46 14.18 -10.79
N LEU A 261 3.51 14.07 -9.86
CA LEU A 261 3.78 13.74 -8.46
C LEU A 261 4.59 12.44 -8.32
N PHE A 262 4.19 11.37 -9.02
CA PHE A 262 4.73 10.03 -8.81
C PHE A 262 6.18 9.86 -9.29
N PRO A 263 6.57 10.26 -10.52
CA PRO A 263 7.97 10.20 -10.93
C PRO A 263 8.86 11.18 -10.14
N ASN A 264 8.29 12.23 -9.53
CA ASN A 264 9.02 13.21 -8.72
C ASN A 264 8.81 13.02 -7.21
N ALA A 265 8.39 11.88 -6.75
CA ALA A 265 8.00 11.62 -5.36
C ALA A 265 9.06 12.05 -4.33
N LYS A 266 10.34 11.94 -4.65
CA LYS A 266 11.47 12.34 -3.76
C LYS A 266 11.51 13.84 -3.46
N THR A 267 10.92 14.68 -4.31
CA THR A 267 11.03 16.16 -4.23
C THR A 267 9.69 16.87 -4.26
N ALA A 268 8.62 16.18 -4.62
CA ALA A 268 7.28 16.75 -4.72
C ALA A 268 6.80 17.33 -3.38
N THR A 269 6.17 18.51 -3.44
CA THR A 269 5.67 19.22 -2.25
C THR A 269 4.60 18.43 -1.51
N GLU A 270 3.77 17.70 -2.24
CA GLU A 270 2.70 16.87 -1.68
C GLU A 270 3.22 15.65 -0.94
N THR A 271 4.39 15.12 -1.30
CA THR A 271 4.99 13.96 -0.63
C THR A 271 5.48 14.33 0.77
N LEU A 272 5.05 13.56 1.76
CA LEU A 272 5.54 13.67 3.14
C LEU A 272 6.64 12.65 3.42
N PHE A 273 6.47 11.40 2.95
CA PHE A 273 7.47 10.35 3.04
C PHE A 273 7.29 9.33 1.90
N CYS A 274 8.41 8.91 1.30
CA CYS A 274 8.47 7.87 0.28
C CYS A 274 9.63 6.90 0.56
N ILE A 275 9.59 5.70 0.00
CA ILE A 275 10.77 4.84 -0.04
C ILE A 275 11.59 5.25 -1.25
N ALA A 276 12.59 6.10 -1.01
CA ALA A 276 13.37 6.71 -2.08
C ALA A 276 14.26 5.67 -2.79
N HIS A 277 14.09 5.56 -4.11
CA HIS A 277 14.93 4.76 -4.99
C HIS A 277 15.78 5.69 -5.85
N GLU A 278 17.02 5.29 -6.08
CA GLU A 278 17.94 5.89 -7.03
C GLU A 278 18.07 5.00 -8.27
N THR A 279 18.68 5.49 -9.34
CA THR A 279 18.88 4.69 -10.57
C THR A 279 19.67 3.40 -10.33
N THR A 280 20.49 3.36 -9.30
CA THR A 280 21.21 2.15 -8.84
C THR A 280 20.31 1.15 -8.12
N ASP A 281 19.14 1.57 -7.67
CA ASP A 281 18.18 0.74 -6.94
C ASP A 281 17.13 0.09 -7.86
N THR A 282 17.28 0.20 -9.19
CA THR A 282 16.34 -0.42 -10.12
C THR A 282 16.33 -1.94 -9.92
N ARG A 283 15.13 -2.51 -9.83
CA ARG A 283 14.92 -3.96 -9.62
C ARG A 283 14.32 -4.64 -10.86
N GLY A 284 14.24 -3.94 -11.98
CA GLY A 284 13.72 -4.48 -13.23
C GLY A 284 12.36 -5.15 -13.03
N GLN A 285 12.27 -6.44 -13.33
CA GLN A 285 11.03 -7.21 -13.18
C GLN A 285 10.54 -7.38 -11.73
N SER A 286 11.40 -7.18 -10.74
CA SER A 286 11.03 -7.20 -9.33
C SER A 286 10.55 -5.83 -8.81
N SER A 287 10.55 -4.78 -9.64
CA SER A 287 10.00 -3.49 -9.27
C SER A 287 8.48 -3.55 -9.06
N ILE A 288 7.95 -2.64 -8.26
CA ILE A 288 6.50 -2.53 -8.06
C ILE A 288 5.78 -2.20 -9.37
N GLY A 289 6.38 -1.36 -10.24
CA GLY A 289 5.79 -0.95 -11.52
C GLY A 289 5.68 -2.09 -12.53
N SER A 290 6.52 -3.13 -12.42
CA SER A 290 6.58 -4.21 -13.41
C SER A 290 5.27 -4.97 -13.60
N MET A 291 4.46 -5.10 -12.55
CA MET A 291 3.17 -5.80 -12.62
C MET A 291 2.07 -4.93 -13.25
N TYR A 292 2.23 -3.62 -13.22
CA TYR A 292 1.22 -2.65 -13.65
C TYR A 292 1.43 -2.12 -15.07
N LEU A 293 2.67 -2.07 -15.53
CA LEU A 293 3.03 -1.51 -16.84
C LEU A 293 3.78 -2.53 -17.68
N LYS A 294 3.42 -2.62 -18.98
CA LYS A 294 4.14 -3.42 -19.98
C LYS A 294 5.03 -2.51 -20.82
N ASP A 295 6.05 -1.95 -20.20
CA ASP A 295 7.10 -1.20 -20.86
C ASP A 295 8.44 -1.61 -20.24
N GLY A 296 9.56 -1.39 -20.95
CA GLY A 296 10.85 -1.90 -20.52
C GLY A 296 10.81 -3.40 -20.24
N MET A 297 11.00 -3.79 -18.98
CA MET A 297 10.97 -5.18 -18.51
C MET A 297 9.63 -5.57 -17.84
N GLY A 298 8.61 -4.72 -17.90
CA GLY A 298 7.36 -4.92 -17.19
C GLY A 298 6.49 -6.06 -17.73
N TRP A 299 5.76 -6.72 -16.83
CA TRP A 299 4.82 -7.79 -17.14
C TRP A 299 3.45 -7.25 -17.56
N GLY A 300 2.98 -6.16 -16.93
CA GLY A 300 1.67 -5.57 -17.19
C GLY A 300 0.52 -6.56 -17.01
N GLU A 301 0.48 -7.27 -15.90
CA GLU A 301 -0.50 -8.32 -15.61
C GLU A 301 -1.63 -7.86 -14.70
N ILE A 302 -1.46 -6.73 -14.02
CA ILE A 302 -2.45 -6.13 -13.11
C ILE A 302 -3.09 -4.94 -13.77
N TYR A 303 -4.41 -4.97 -13.88
CA TYR A 303 -5.24 -3.91 -14.44
C TYR A 303 -6.14 -3.30 -13.37
N PRO A 304 -6.66 -2.09 -13.55
CA PRO A 304 -7.73 -1.58 -12.71
C PRO A 304 -8.99 -2.45 -12.87
N SER A 305 -9.69 -2.67 -11.77
CA SER A 305 -10.97 -3.39 -11.80
C SER A 305 -12.04 -2.60 -12.55
N ASN A 306 -13.04 -3.30 -13.10
CA ASN A 306 -14.18 -2.62 -13.76
C ASN A 306 -14.89 -1.65 -12.81
N THR A 307 -15.02 -2.01 -11.54
CA THR A 307 -15.71 -1.16 -10.55
C THR A 307 -14.96 0.13 -10.27
N LEU A 308 -13.63 0.12 -10.31
CA LEU A 308 -12.81 1.33 -10.22
C LEU A 308 -12.90 2.16 -11.51
N LEU A 309 -12.84 1.49 -12.67
CA LEU A 309 -12.96 2.17 -13.97
C LEU A 309 -14.31 2.88 -14.11
N TYR A 310 -15.42 2.27 -13.67
CA TYR A 310 -16.73 2.93 -13.68
C TYR A 310 -16.76 4.21 -12.83
N LEU A 311 -16.06 4.25 -11.72
CA LEU A 311 -15.95 5.47 -10.90
C LEU A 311 -15.18 6.58 -11.63
N TYR A 312 -14.05 6.25 -12.27
CA TYR A 312 -13.27 7.21 -13.05
C TYR A 312 -14.03 7.72 -14.29
N GLU A 313 -14.73 6.83 -14.98
CA GLU A 313 -15.45 7.15 -16.22
C GLU A 313 -16.68 8.07 -16.01
N ARG A 314 -17.12 8.28 -14.76
CA ARG A 314 -18.13 9.29 -14.44
C ARG A 314 -17.70 10.69 -14.86
N TYR A 315 -16.42 11.00 -14.74
CA TYR A 315 -15.83 12.29 -15.10
C TYR A 315 -14.59 12.06 -15.98
N PRO A 316 -14.74 12.00 -17.31
CA PRO A 316 -13.61 11.75 -18.23
C PRO A 316 -12.50 12.81 -18.17
N SER A 317 -12.77 14.00 -17.61
CA SER A 317 -11.80 15.06 -17.37
C SER A 317 -10.89 14.77 -16.17
N ASP A 318 -11.19 13.76 -15.34
CA ASP A 318 -10.39 13.41 -14.18
C ASP A 318 -8.98 12.98 -14.59
N VAL A 319 -7.98 13.80 -14.23
CA VAL A 319 -6.57 13.55 -14.58
C VAL A 319 -6.00 12.30 -13.92
N ARG A 320 -6.62 11.81 -12.84
CA ARG A 320 -6.25 10.55 -12.19
C ARG A 320 -6.59 9.36 -13.07
N TYR A 321 -7.65 9.49 -13.89
CA TYR A 321 -8.00 8.53 -14.94
C TYR A 321 -7.11 8.68 -16.16
N SER A 322 -7.15 9.86 -16.79
CA SER A 322 -6.50 10.08 -18.09
C SER A 322 -4.97 10.06 -18.03
N GLY A 323 -4.37 10.30 -16.86
CA GLY A 323 -2.91 10.36 -16.68
C GLY A 323 -2.28 9.12 -16.05
N ILE A 324 -3.05 8.34 -15.28
CA ILE A 324 -2.53 7.15 -14.58
C ILE A 324 -2.98 5.86 -15.25
N ILE A 325 -4.19 5.83 -15.80
CA ILE A 325 -4.73 4.65 -16.47
C ILE A 325 -4.44 4.76 -17.97
N LEU A 326 -3.72 3.80 -18.52
CA LEU A 326 -3.24 3.77 -19.89
C LEU A 326 -4.00 2.70 -20.71
N PRO A 327 -5.17 3.02 -21.26
CA PRO A 327 -5.90 2.08 -22.10
C PRO A 327 -5.12 1.79 -23.39
N GLN A 328 -5.05 0.52 -23.77
CA GLN A 328 -4.46 0.11 -25.03
C GLN A 328 -5.56 0.08 -26.10
N TYR A 329 -5.49 0.98 -27.08
CA TYR A 329 -6.52 1.10 -28.08
C TYR A 329 -6.33 0.16 -29.27
N LEU A 330 -7.44 -0.35 -29.81
CA LEU A 330 -7.49 -0.97 -31.13
C LEU A 330 -7.23 0.10 -32.22
N ALA A 331 -6.88 -0.35 -33.42
CA ALA A 331 -6.80 0.54 -34.57
C ALA A 331 -8.13 1.30 -34.78
N ALA A 332 -8.04 2.53 -35.26
CA ALA A 332 -9.15 3.48 -35.34
C ALA A 332 -10.46 2.89 -35.86
N GLY A 333 -11.55 3.16 -35.13
CA GLY A 333 -12.94 2.95 -35.59
C GLY A 333 -13.63 1.69 -35.07
N THR A 334 -12.95 0.78 -34.38
CA THR A 334 -13.60 -0.43 -33.82
C THR A 334 -14.04 -0.19 -32.40
N MET A 335 -15.36 -0.10 -32.17
CA MET A 335 -15.92 -0.09 -30.82
C MET A 335 -16.22 -1.52 -30.39
N THR A 336 -15.91 -1.85 -29.15
CA THR A 336 -16.12 -3.17 -28.57
C THR A 336 -17.04 -3.05 -27.35
N ALA A 337 -18.04 -3.91 -27.29
CA ALA A 337 -18.85 -4.12 -26.10
C ALA A 337 -18.25 -5.23 -25.25
N TYR A 338 -18.10 -4.96 -23.97
CA TYR A 338 -17.61 -5.89 -22.95
C TYR A 338 -18.73 -6.17 -21.96
N LEU A 339 -19.33 -7.36 -22.09
CA LEU A 339 -20.41 -7.84 -21.24
C LEU A 339 -19.83 -8.77 -20.16
N PRO A 340 -19.86 -8.42 -18.88
CA PRO A 340 -19.41 -9.31 -17.81
C PRO A 340 -20.28 -10.55 -17.71
N ILE A 341 -19.70 -11.71 -17.84
CA ILE A 341 -20.38 -13.01 -17.72
C ILE A 341 -19.65 -13.92 -16.74
N GLU A 342 -20.38 -14.89 -16.20
CA GLU A 342 -19.79 -15.98 -15.46
C GLU A 342 -18.96 -16.86 -16.40
N ALA A 343 -17.68 -17.06 -16.06
CA ALA A 343 -16.84 -18.01 -16.76
C ALA A 343 -17.07 -19.40 -16.22
N GLN A 344 -17.24 -20.38 -17.12
CA GLN A 344 -17.43 -21.78 -16.76
C GLN A 344 -16.39 -22.67 -17.46
N GLU A 345 -15.83 -23.60 -16.73
CA GLU A 345 -14.99 -24.67 -17.26
C GLU A 345 -15.54 -26.01 -16.77
N GLY A 346 -15.96 -26.88 -17.70
CA GLY A 346 -16.60 -28.16 -17.37
C GLY A 346 -17.89 -28.04 -16.56
N GLY A 347 -18.63 -26.92 -16.68
CA GLY A 347 -19.85 -26.65 -15.93
C GLY A 347 -19.64 -26.10 -14.51
N ILE A 348 -18.41 -25.84 -14.13
CA ILE A 348 -18.05 -25.25 -12.84
C ILE A 348 -17.71 -23.77 -13.06
N SER A 349 -18.26 -22.88 -12.21
CA SER A 349 -17.88 -21.45 -12.23
C SER A 349 -16.41 -21.30 -11.88
N THR A 350 -15.67 -20.62 -12.79
CA THR A 350 -14.23 -20.34 -12.63
C THR A 350 -13.95 -18.86 -12.45
N GLY A 351 -15.01 -18.05 -12.21
CA GLY A 351 -14.91 -16.61 -12.03
C GLY A 351 -15.72 -15.81 -13.04
N ARG A 352 -15.30 -14.58 -13.32
CA ARG A 352 -15.91 -13.72 -14.35
C ARG A 352 -14.98 -13.49 -15.52
N SER A 353 -15.56 -13.54 -16.72
CA SER A 353 -14.92 -13.13 -17.96
C SER A 353 -15.77 -12.06 -18.66
N ASN A 354 -15.30 -11.55 -19.78
CA ASN A 354 -16.13 -10.75 -20.67
C ASN A 354 -16.56 -11.59 -21.87
N MET A 355 -17.84 -11.51 -22.21
CA MET A 355 -18.25 -11.76 -23.57
C MET A 355 -18.01 -10.48 -24.37
N ILE A 356 -17.38 -10.58 -25.51
CA ILE A 356 -17.04 -9.44 -26.35
C ILE A 356 -17.80 -9.49 -27.66
N ALA A 357 -18.27 -8.34 -28.10
CA ALA A 357 -18.91 -8.18 -29.39
C ALA A 357 -18.53 -6.83 -30.00
N THR A 358 -18.61 -6.72 -31.33
CA THR A 358 -18.51 -5.42 -31.98
C THR A 358 -19.73 -4.57 -31.62
N ALA A 359 -19.49 -3.38 -31.08
CA ALA A 359 -20.55 -2.41 -30.83
C ALA A 359 -20.72 -1.51 -32.04
N THR A 360 -21.90 -1.57 -32.65
CA THR A 360 -22.24 -0.76 -33.82
C THR A 360 -23.09 0.43 -33.36
N PRO A 361 -22.74 1.69 -33.70
CA PRO A 361 -23.54 2.85 -33.35
C PRO A 361 -24.97 2.77 -33.91
N ALA A 362 -25.97 3.10 -33.09
CA ALA A 362 -27.38 3.13 -33.41
C ALA A 362 -28.08 4.35 -32.78
N GLY A 363 -27.88 5.53 -33.34
CA GLY A 363 -28.28 6.80 -32.75
C GLY A 363 -27.43 7.13 -31.53
N GLU A 364 -28.06 7.36 -30.39
CA GLU A 364 -27.36 7.57 -29.10
C GLU A 364 -26.93 6.25 -28.41
N ASN A 365 -27.44 5.13 -28.92
CA ASN A 365 -27.20 3.79 -28.41
C ASN A 365 -26.18 3.04 -29.26
N PHE A 366 -25.87 1.81 -28.85
CA PHE A 366 -25.17 0.84 -29.68
C PHE A 366 -26.02 -0.42 -29.86
N THR A 367 -25.69 -1.20 -30.88
CA THR A 367 -26.17 -2.59 -31.01
C THR A 367 -24.98 -3.54 -31.03
N CYS A 368 -25.17 -4.75 -30.55
CA CYS A 368 -24.18 -5.83 -30.66
C CYS A 368 -24.90 -7.17 -30.93
N THR A 369 -24.19 -8.11 -31.54
CA THR A 369 -24.69 -9.48 -31.73
C THR A 369 -23.94 -10.44 -30.83
N VAL A 370 -24.69 -11.14 -30.00
CA VAL A 370 -24.18 -12.10 -29.02
C VAL A 370 -25.02 -13.37 -29.11
N ASP A 371 -24.38 -14.55 -29.17
CA ASP A 371 -25.04 -15.84 -29.31
C ASP A 371 -26.06 -15.90 -30.48
N GLY A 372 -25.79 -15.17 -31.57
CA GLY A 372 -26.68 -15.10 -32.75
C GLY A 372 -27.90 -14.18 -32.59
N ALA A 373 -28.09 -13.55 -31.44
CA ALA A 373 -29.14 -12.55 -31.20
C ALA A 373 -28.55 -11.14 -31.16
N THR A 374 -29.32 -10.17 -31.71
CA THR A 374 -28.95 -8.76 -31.66
C THR A 374 -29.59 -8.09 -30.46
N TYR A 375 -28.77 -7.41 -29.68
CA TYR A 375 -29.16 -6.67 -28.48
C TYR A 375 -28.91 -5.18 -28.67
N THR A 376 -29.75 -4.36 -28.03
CA THR A 376 -29.51 -2.93 -27.88
C THR A 376 -28.73 -2.67 -26.60
N ILE A 377 -27.69 -1.85 -26.72
CA ILE A 377 -26.93 -1.31 -25.59
C ILE A 377 -27.41 0.13 -25.40
N GLU A 378 -28.19 0.33 -24.36
CA GLU A 378 -28.82 1.61 -24.06
C GLU A 378 -27.84 2.54 -23.33
N LYS A 379 -27.74 3.76 -23.83
CA LYS A 379 -27.08 4.85 -23.11
C LYS A 379 -28.04 5.37 -22.04
N ARG A 380 -27.65 5.32 -20.78
CA ARG A 380 -28.44 5.83 -19.65
C ARG A 380 -27.68 6.97 -19.00
N THR A 381 -28.36 8.10 -18.80
CA THR A 381 -27.84 9.19 -17.97
C THR A 381 -28.24 8.94 -16.52
N ILE A 382 -27.27 8.76 -15.65
CA ILE A 382 -27.47 8.46 -14.24
C ILE A 382 -27.45 9.76 -13.44
N ASN A 383 -28.49 10.00 -12.66
CA ASN A 383 -28.69 11.21 -11.85
C ASN A 383 -28.57 12.54 -12.65
N GLY A 384 -28.71 12.51 -13.98
CA GLY A 384 -28.51 13.68 -14.83
C GLY A 384 -27.05 14.08 -15.05
N GLU A 385 -26.08 13.29 -14.66
CA GLU A 385 -24.68 13.71 -14.51
C GLU A 385 -23.68 12.92 -15.35
N TYR A 386 -23.77 11.60 -15.37
CA TYR A 386 -22.82 10.76 -16.10
C TYR A 386 -23.53 9.67 -16.90
N THR A 387 -22.80 9.10 -17.84
CA THR A 387 -23.35 8.11 -18.79
C THR A 387 -22.90 6.70 -18.40
N GLU A 388 -23.86 5.79 -18.41
CA GLU A 388 -23.62 4.35 -18.38
C GLU A 388 -24.25 3.69 -19.60
N TYR A 389 -23.74 2.51 -19.95
CA TYR A 389 -24.30 1.65 -20.99
C TYR A 389 -24.86 0.39 -20.39
N TRP A 390 -26.09 0.05 -20.74
CA TRP A 390 -26.80 -1.09 -20.18
C TRP A 390 -27.43 -1.93 -21.30
N MET A 391 -27.49 -3.23 -21.09
CA MET A 391 -28.09 -4.16 -22.03
C MET A 391 -28.97 -5.15 -21.27
N ASN A 392 -30.19 -5.39 -21.74
CA ASN A 392 -30.98 -6.49 -21.25
C ASN A 392 -30.50 -7.78 -21.90
N TYR A 393 -29.66 -8.53 -21.19
CA TYR A 393 -29.10 -9.81 -21.66
C TYR A 393 -29.86 -10.96 -21.02
N LYS A 394 -30.60 -11.72 -21.86
CA LYS A 394 -31.40 -12.89 -21.42
C LYS A 394 -32.38 -12.59 -20.27
N GLY A 395 -32.93 -11.37 -20.23
CA GLY A 395 -33.90 -10.97 -19.21
C GLY A 395 -33.32 -10.24 -18.00
N GLU A 396 -32.01 -10.11 -17.91
CA GLU A 396 -31.32 -9.37 -16.86
C GLU A 396 -30.69 -8.08 -17.40
N ASP A 397 -30.86 -6.98 -16.69
CA ASP A 397 -30.15 -5.72 -16.98
C ASP A 397 -28.69 -5.84 -16.53
N VAL A 398 -27.79 -5.74 -17.48
CA VAL A 398 -26.34 -5.85 -17.24
C VAL A 398 -25.65 -4.59 -17.71
N GLN A 399 -24.80 -4.04 -16.86
CA GLN A 399 -23.93 -2.92 -17.22
C GLN A 399 -22.85 -3.39 -18.21
N VAL A 400 -22.71 -2.70 -19.32
CA VAL A 400 -21.79 -3.01 -20.41
C VAL A 400 -20.79 -1.88 -20.56
N ARG A 401 -19.53 -2.21 -20.79
CA ARG A 401 -18.54 -1.21 -21.19
C ARG A 401 -18.43 -1.18 -22.71
N VAL A 402 -18.45 0.02 -23.29
CA VAL A 402 -18.33 0.21 -24.74
C VAL A 402 -17.18 1.16 -25.03
N HIS A 403 -16.09 0.66 -25.56
CA HIS A 403 -14.90 1.45 -25.89
C HIS A 403 -13.95 0.68 -26.83
N PRO A 404 -12.98 1.39 -27.48
CA PRO A 404 -12.06 0.77 -28.45
C PRO A 404 -10.80 0.19 -27.80
N VAL A 405 -10.88 -0.37 -26.59
CA VAL A 405 -9.71 -0.92 -25.90
C VAL A 405 -9.44 -2.35 -26.36
N MET A 406 -8.17 -2.69 -26.59
CA MET A 406 -7.73 -4.05 -26.86
C MET A 406 -8.03 -4.98 -25.68
N GLN A 407 -8.25 -6.24 -25.97
CA GLN A 407 -8.34 -7.28 -24.94
C GLN A 407 -7.12 -8.20 -25.01
N ASN A 408 -6.81 -8.80 -23.87
CA ASN A 408 -5.87 -9.91 -23.79
C ASN A 408 -6.51 -11.24 -24.23
N ARG A 409 -5.75 -12.34 -24.16
CA ARG A 409 -6.23 -13.69 -24.53
C ARG A 409 -7.42 -14.20 -23.68
N LYS A 410 -7.64 -13.60 -22.48
CA LYS A 410 -8.76 -13.91 -21.59
C LYS A 410 -9.93 -12.93 -21.76
N GLN A 411 -9.93 -12.15 -22.83
CA GLN A 411 -10.98 -11.17 -23.16
C GLN A 411 -11.14 -10.05 -22.12
N ILE A 412 -10.08 -9.77 -21.37
CA ILE A 412 -10.05 -8.66 -20.40
C ILE A 412 -9.45 -7.44 -21.10
N PRO A 413 -10.12 -6.27 -21.06
CA PRO A 413 -9.58 -5.03 -21.63
C PRO A 413 -8.25 -4.66 -20.99
N ILE A 414 -7.27 -4.26 -21.83
CA ILE A 414 -5.93 -3.94 -21.37
C ILE A 414 -5.85 -2.48 -20.96
N TYR A 415 -5.69 -2.25 -19.67
CA TYR A 415 -5.42 -0.96 -19.06
C TYR A 415 -4.16 -1.09 -18.22
N TYR A 416 -3.08 -0.47 -18.66
CA TYR A 416 -1.88 -0.39 -17.82
C TYR A 416 -2.03 0.72 -16.80
N ILE A 417 -1.23 0.65 -15.74
CA ILE A 417 -1.24 1.61 -14.64
C ILE A 417 0.15 2.22 -14.54
N ASN A 418 0.22 3.56 -14.64
CA ASN A 418 1.46 4.33 -14.70
C ASN A 418 1.76 5.09 -13.39
N LYS A 419 1.46 4.50 -12.24
CA LYS A 419 1.66 5.17 -10.95
C LYS A 419 3.03 4.93 -10.33
N PHE A 420 3.71 3.85 -10.74
CA PHE A 420 4.98 3.41 -10.17
C PHE A 420 6.06 3.27 -11.24
N SER A 421 6.18 4.29 -12.11
CA SER A 421 7.01 4.20 -13.30
C SER A 421 7.56 5.56 -13.69
N TYR A 422 8.58 5.54 -14.55
CA TYR A 422 9.17 6.69 -15.21
C TYR A 422 9.89 7.72 -14.33
N GLN A 423 10.24 7.36 -13.10
CA GLN A 423 11.20 8.18 -12.36
C GLN A 423 12.53 8.21 -13.15
N ASP A 424 13.10 9.39 -13.29
CA ASP A 424 14.34 9.61 -14.06
C ASP A 424 14.30 9.04 -15.50
N GLY A 425 13.09 8.84 -16.06
CA GLY A 425 12.86 8.30 -17.39
C GLY A 425 12.93 6.76 -17.49
N ASP A 426 13.18 6.03 -16.40
CA ASP A 426 13.19 4.57 -16.38
C ASP A 426 11.78 4.03 -16.11
N PRO A 427 11.20 3.21 -17.04
CA PRO A 427 9.86 2.64 -16.86
C PRO A 427 9.69 1.81 -15.58
N MET A 428 10.76 1.21 -15.06
CA MET A 428 10.72 0.32 -13.89
C MET A 428 11.17 0.99 -12.60
N LEU A 429 11.55 2.27 -12.63
CA LEU A 429 12.00 3.00 -11.46
C LEU A 429 10.88 3.87 -10.88
N SER A 430 10.69 3.78 -9.58
CA SER A 430 9.80 4.64 -8.81
C SER A 430 10.23 4.72 -7.35
N SER A 431 9.89 5.81 -6.68
CA SER A 431 9.99 5.97 -5.23
C SER A 431 8.59 5.95 -4.62
N PRO A 432 8.05 4.77 -4.25
CA PRO A 432 6.67 4.66 -3.79
C PRO A 432 6.38 5.53 -2.57
N ILE A 433 5.29 6.28 -2.64
CA ILE A 433 4.88 7.20 -1.59
C ILE A 433 4.19 6.41 -0.48
N ILE A 434 4.63 6.61 0.75
CA ILE A 434 4.04 6.01 1.95
C ILE A 434 3.00 6.95 2.58
N CYS A 435 3.27 8.26 2.56
CA CYS A 435 2.37 9.27 3.10
C CYS A 435 2.45 10.55 2.28
N ARG A 436 1.30 11.15 1.97
CA ARG A 436 1.19 12.40 1.22
C ARG A 436 -0.01 13.24 1.64
N TRP A 437 0.00 14.53 1.30
CA TRP A 437 -1.06 15.46 1.68
C TRP A 437 -2.45 15.09 1.16
N GLY A 438 -2.56 14.48 -0.02
CA GLY A 438 -3.86 14.01 -0.52
C GLY A 438 -4.52 13.02 0.45
N GLU A 439 -3.75 12.09 1.01
CA GLU A 439 -4.23 11.18 2.05
C GLU A 439 -4.59 11.92 3.34
N VAL A 440 -3.71 12.81 3.82
CA VAL A 440 -3.91 13.55 5.08
C VAL A 440 -5.20 14.39 5.05
N ILE A 441 -5.49 15.03 3.92
CA ILE A 441 -6.73 15.77 3.72
C ILE A 441 -7.93 14.82 3.75
N LEU A 442 -7.84 13.67 3.09
CA LEU A 442 -8.91 12.66 3.09
C LEU A 442 -9.06 11.95 4.43
N ASN A 443 -8.01 11.84 5.24
CA ASN A 443 -8.13 11.36 6.62
C ASN A 443 -9.01 12.32 7.45
N ARG A 444 -8.84 13.63 7.28
CA ARG A 444 -9.70 14.63 7.93
C ARG A 444 -11.13 14.61 7.39
N ALA A 445 -11.29 14.48 6.07
CA ALA A 445 -12.61 14.35 5.45
C ALA A 445 -13.40 13.16 6.03
N GLU A 446 -12.73 12.01 6.17
CA GLU A 446 -13.36 10.82 6.73
C GLU A 446 -13.70 11.00 8.22
N ALA A 447 -12.79 11.60 9.00
CA ALA A 447 -13.07 11.92 10.40
C ALA A 447 -14.29 12.84 10.53
N TYR A 448 -14.38 13.88 9.71
CA TYR A 448 -15.58 14.74 9.67
C TYR A 448 -16.85 13.98 9.31
N ALA A 449 -16.81 13.07 8.35
CA ALA A 449 -17.96 12.28 7.93
C ALA A 449 -18.45 11.30 9.03
N HIS A 450 -17.59 10.92 9.97
CA HIS A 450 -17.96 10.15 11.16
C HIS A 450 -18.45 11.03 12.34
N MET A 451 -18.13 12.32 12.31
CA MET A 451 -18.55 13.26 13.34
C MET A 451 -19.91 13.87 12.97
N GLY A 452 -20.95 13.64 13.74
CA GLY A 452 -22.28 14.15 13.43
C GLY A 452 -22.31 15.66 13.16
N GLY A 453 -22.98 16.06 12.07
CA GLY A 453 -23.15 17.47 11.68
C GLY A 453 -21.93 18.13 11.03
N LYS A 454 -20.94 17.32 10.56
CA LYS A 454 -19.71 17.78 9.89
C LYS A 454 -19.62 17.37 8.42
N ASP A 455 -20.72 16.95 7.82
CA ASP A 455 -20.77 16.53 6.42
C ASP A 455 -20.30 17.62 5.44
N ALA A 456 -20.61 18.88 5.73
CA ALA A 456 -20.20 19.99 4.87
C ALA A 456 -18.67 20.16 4.84
N GLU A 457 -18.01 20.01 5.99
CA GLU A 457 -16.55 20.05 6.11
C GLU A 457 -15.91 18.83 5.43
N ALA A 458 -16.50 17.63 5.57
CA ALA A 458 -16.04 16.43 4.88
C ALA A 458 -16.07 16.61 3.35
N LEU A 459 -17.20 17.08 2.83
CA LEU A 459 -17.38 17.32 1.40
C LEU A 459 -16.51 18.46 0.87
N ALA A 460 -16.23 19.48 1.68
CA ALA A 460 -15.30 20.55 1.30
C ALA A 460 -13.88 20.01 1.08
N ASP A 461 -13.39 19.13 1.96
CA ASP A 461 -12.09 18.47 1.78
C ASP A 461 -12.05 17.57 0.53
N VAL A 462 -13.12 16.80 0.29
CA VAL A 462 -13.27 16.00 -0.93
C VAL A 462 -13.17 16.89 -2.18
N ASN A 463 -13.88 18.02 -2.20
CA ASN A 463 -13.90 18.93 -3.36
C ASN A 463 -12.51 19.52 -3.67
N VAL A 464 -11.65 19.72 -2.68
CA VAL A 464 -10.27 20.16 -2.91
C VAL A 464 -9.51 19.19 -3.83
N LEU A 465 -9.67 17.88 -3.60
CA LEU A 465 -9.02 16.86 -4.45
C LEU A 465 -9.67 16.81 -5.83
N ARG A 466 -11.00 16.91 -5.89
CA ARG A 466 -11.77 16.90 -7.14
C ARG A 466 -11.46 18.10 -8.04
N GLU A 467 -11.32 19.29 -7.47
CA GLU A 467 -10.89 20.48 -8.20
C GLU A 467 -9.49 20.30 -8.80
N ARG A 468 -8.52 19.80 -8.00
CA ARG A 468 -7.18 19.48 -8.48
C ARG A 468 -7.22 18.41 -9.58
N ALA A 469 -8.11 17.43 -9.49
CA ALA A 469 -8.29 16.39 -10.48
C ALA A 469 -8.95 16.88 -11.79
N GLY A 470 -9.39 18.14 -11.88
CA GLY A 470 -10.02 18.71 -13.07
C GLY A 470 -11.48 18.30 -13.25
N ILE A 471 -12.13 17.86 -12.18
CA ILE A 471 -13.56 17.57 -12.20
C ILE A 471 -14.33 18.89 -12.28
N PRO A 472 -15.32 19.04 -13.18
CA PRO A 472 -16.04 20.29 -13.36
C PRO A 472 -16.93 20.63 -12.15
N ALA A 473 -17.37 21.89 -12.08
CA ALA A 473 -18.13 22.41 -10.94
C ALA A 473 -19.46 21.66 -10.66
N ASP A 474 -20.06 21.10 -11.71
CA ASP A 474 -21.26 20.28 -11.57
C ASP A 474 -20.99 18.91 -10.92
N GLY A 475 -19.73 18.46 -10.92
CA GLY A 475 -19.29 17.27 -10.21
C GLY A 475 -18.91 17.49 -8.75
N MET A 476 -18.98 18.73 -8.22
CA MET A 476 -18.67 19.01 -6.81
C MET A 476 -19.80 18.61 -5.88
N PHE A 477 -19.46 18.18 -4.67
CA PHE A 477 -20.39 17.73 -3.65
C PHE A 477 -20.82 18.87 -2.70
N SER A 478 -22.05 18.79 -2.21
CA SER A 478 -22.53 19.55 -1.05
C SER A 478 -23.59 18.73 -0.32
N THR A 479 -23.97 19.14 0.87
CA THR A 479 -25.05 18.49 1.63
C THR A 479 -26.39 18.48 0.89
N GLY A 480 -26.60 19.41 -0.05
CA GLY A 480 -27.76 19.45 -0.94
C GLY A 480 -27.55 18.75 -2.29
N LYS A 481 -26.34 18.31 -2.61
CA LYS A 481 -25.97 17.68 -3.88
C LYS A 481 -24.99 16.53 -3.64
N MET A 482 -25.54 15.34 -3.42
CA MET A 482 -24.80 14.13 -3.06
C MET A 482 -24.58 13.18 -4.24
N HIS A 483 -25.02 13.52 -5.46
CA HIS A 483 -24.85 12.71 -6.67
C HIS A 483 -25.26 11.24 -6.52
N GLY A 484 -26.35 10.99 -5.77
CA GLY A 484 -26.88 9.65 -5.52
C GLY A 484 -26.24 8.89 -4.35
N TYR A 485 -25.21 9.43 -3.69
CA TYR A 485 -24.66 8.84 -2.48
C TYR A 485 -25.60 9.00 -1.28
N ALA A 486 -25.66 7.97 -0.43
CA ALA A 486 -26.51 7.95 0.76
C ALA A 486 -25.92 8.77 1.93
N SER A 487 -24.60 8.89 1.99
CA SER A 487 -23.91 9.59 3.08
C SER A 487 -22.62 10.28 2.62
N ALA A 488 -22.18 11.28 3.37
CA ALA A 488 -20.87 11.92 3.16
C ALA A 488 -19.73 10.91 3.30
N LEU A 489 -19.86 9.93 4.18
CA LEU A 489 -18.87 8.87 4.33
C LEU A 489 -18.70 8.04 3.04
N ASP A 490 -19.80 7.69 2.37
CA ASP A 490 -19.73 6.95 1.10
C ASP A 490 -19.02 7.78 0.01
N VAL A 491 -19.27 9.09 -0.03
CA VAL A 491 -18.54 10.02 -0.92
C VAL A 491 -17.06 10.02 -0.61
N VAL A 492 -16.70 10.17 0.66
CA VAL A 492 -15.28 10.20 1.10
C VAL A 492 -14.58 8.89 0.77
N LEU A 493 -15.20 7.74 1.01
CA LEU A 493 -14.59 6.43 0.74
C LEU A 493 -14.37 6.18 -0.74
N ASP A 494 -15.28 6.64 -1.62
CA ASP A 494 -15.08 6.57 -3.05
C ASP A 494 -14.05 7.59 -3.55
N GLU A 495 -13.98 8.80 -2.98
CA GLU A 495 -12.93 9.75 -3.31
C GLU A 495 -11.55 9.26 -2.85
N ARG A 496 -11.45 8.62 -1.67
CA ARG A 496 -10.24 7.92 -1.23
C ARG A 496 -9.84 6.82 -2.22
N ARG A 497 -10.81 6.07 -2.71
CA ARG A 497 -10.59 5.03 -3.71
C ARG A 497 -10.01 5.58 -5.00
N LEU A 498 -10.53 6.72 -5.52
CA LEU A 498 -10.04 7.39 -6.72
C LEU A 498 -8.66 8.00 -6.50
N GLU A 499 -8.48 8.70 -5.41
CA GLU A 499 -7.25 9.44 -5.12
C GLU A 499 -6.06 8.52 -4.80
N LEU A 500 -6.29 7.52 -3.95
CA LEU A 500 -5.27 6.63 -3.39
C LEU A 500 -5.23 5.26 -4.08
N ALA A 501 -5.85 5.11 -5.26
CA ALA A 501 -5.85 3.85 -5.99
C ALA A 501 -4.43 3.32 -6.17
N PHE A 502 -4.23 2.04 -5.89
CA PHE A 502 -2.97 1.28 -6.00
C PHE A 502 -1.90 1.65 -4.95
N GLU A 503 -2.17 2.57 -4.02
CA GLU A 503 -1.24 2.96 -2.96
C GLU A 503 -1.39 2.12 -1.67
N GLY A 504 -2.12 1.00 -1.72
CA GLY A 504 -2.25 0.06 -0.60
C GLY A 504 -3.20 0.51 0.51
N HIS A 505 -4.14 1.40 0.22
CA HIS A 505 -5.11 1.91 1.21
C HIS A 505 -6.46 1.17 1.16
N ARG A 506 -6.91 0.75 -0.01
CA ARG A 506 -8.28 0.30 -0.24
C ARG A 506 -8.72 -0.85 0.65
N LEU A 507 -7.88 -1.87 0.84
CA LEU A 507 -8.18 -2.99 1.72
C LEU A 507 -8.53 -2.50 3.13
N PHE A 508 -7.66 -1.67 3.70
CA PHE A 508 -7.83 -1.17 5.06
C PHE A 508 -9.03 -0.23 5.19
N ASP A 509 -9.29 0.59 4.18
CA ASP A 509 -10.47 1.48 4.16
C ASP A 509 -11.78 0.67 4.19
N LEU A 510 -11.86 -0.44 3.47
CA LEU A 510 -13.02 -1.32 3.48
C LEU A 510 -13.20 -2.04 4.81
N ILE A 511 -12.16 -2.78 5.25
CA ILE A 511 -12.32 -3.66 6.42
C ILE A 511 -12.50 -2.87 7.73
N ARG A 512 -11.80 -1.72 7.91
CA ARG A 512 -11.95 -0.90 9.12
C ARG A 512 -13.30 -0.18 9.18
N ASN A 513 -13.91 0.13 8.02
CA ASN A 513 -15.26 0.68 7.92
C ASN A 513 -16.34 -0.42 7.83
N LYS A 514 -15.97 -1.69 8.04
CA LYS A 514 -16.87 -2.85 8.03
C LYS A 514 -17.67 -2.96 6.73
N ARG A 515 -16.99 -2.66 5.59
CA ARG A 515 -17.54 -2.76 4.24
C ARG A 515 -17.07 -4.06 3.58
N THR A 516 -17.97 -4.66 2.83
CA THR A 516 -17.65 -5.85 2.01
C THR A 516 -16.71 -5.48 0.86
N ILE A 517 -15.89 -6.44 0.46
CA ILE A 517 -15.03 -6.33 -0.73
C ILE A 517 -15.78 -7.00 -1.89
N ASN A 518 -16.21 -6.21 -2.87
CA ASN A 518 -16.94 -6.72 -4.02
C ASN A 518 -15.98 -7.03 -5.17
N ARG A 519 -15.79 -8.31 -5.46
CA ARG A 519 -14.89 -8.81 -6.52
C ARG A 519 -15.67 -9.45 -7.68
N LEU A 520 -16.94 -9.11 -7.84
CA LEU A 520 -17.79 -9.57 -8.93
C LEU A 520 -17.52 -8.82 -10.23
N TYR A 521 -16.27 -8.87 -10.72
CA TYR A 521 -15.82 -8.28 -11.98
C TYR A 521 -14.84 -9.20 -12.71
N PRO A 522 -14.68 -9.03 -14.05
CA PRO A 522 -13.78 -9.87 -14.84
C PRO A 522 -12.34 -9.82 -14.39
N GLY A 523 -11.68 -10.99 -14.37
CA GLY A 523 -10.29 -11.17 -13.99
C GLY A 523 -10.02 -12.61 -13.55
N ALA A 524 -8.76 -12.92 -13.27
CA ALA A 524 -8.36 -14.25 -12.78
C ALA A 524 -8.51 -14.39 -11.25
N GLN A 525 -8.85 -13.31 -10.54
CA GLN A 525 -9.16 -13.36 -9.10
C GLN A 525 -10.44 -14.16 -8.84
N PRO A 526 -10.62 -14.77 -7.65
CA PRO A 526 -11.87 -15.40 -7.26
C PRO A 526 -13.05 -14.42 -7.38
N TRP A 527 -14.16 -14.91 -7.91
CA TRP A 527 -15.38 -14.13 -8.05
C TRP A 527 -16.26 -14.32 -6.83
N GLU A 528 -16.14 -13.38 -5.91
CA GLU A 528 -16.84 -13.47 -4.62
C GLU A 528 -17.06 -12.09 -3.99
N ILE A 529 -17.98 -12.03 -3.05
CA ILE A 529 -18.11 -10.93 -2.10
C ILE A 529 -17.45 -11.42 -0.80
N VAL A 530 -16.52 -10.62 -0.28
CA VAL A 530 -15.76 -10.97 0.92
C VAL A 530 -16.22 -10.10 2.07
N GLU A 531 -16.62 -10.72 3.15
CA GLU A 531 -17.03 -10.01 4.37
C GLU A 531 -15.82 -9.42 5.10
N PRO A 532 -15.96 -8.25 5.76
CA PRO A 532 -14.85 -7.53 6.37
C PRO A 532 -14.21 -8.24 7.56
N ASP A 533 -14.91 -9.22 8.15
CA ASP A 533 -14.41 -10.06 9.24
C ASP A 533 -13.86 -11.41 8.78
N ASN A 534 -13.79 -11.63 7.46
CA ASN A 534 -13.23 -12.88 6.91
C ASN A 534 -11.79 -13.06 7.44
N PRO A 535 -11.52 -14.16 8.15
CA PRO A 535 -10.22 -14.34 8.79
C PRO A 535 -9.05 -14.49 7.81
N LYS A 536 -9.32 -14.79 6.54
CA LYS A 536 -8.31 -14.86 5.48
C LYS A 536 -7.82 -13.47 5.02
N LEU A 537 -8.41 -12.39 5.49
CA LEU A 537 -7.92 -11.02 5.28
C LEU A 537 -6.70 -10.69 6.17
N GLN A 538 -6.39 -11.55 7.14
CA GLN A 538 -5.18 -11.48 7.94
C GLN A 538 -4.16 -12.46 7.36
N TYR A 539 -2.92 -12.00 7.22
CA TYR A 539 -1.83 -12.89 6.80
C TYR A 539 -1.44 -13.86 7.92
N PRO A 540 -1.01 -15.09 7.59
CA PRO A 540 -0.49 -16.01 8.60
C PRO A 540 0.81 -15.49 9.22
N ILE A 541 1.05 -15.84 10.47
CA ILE A 541 2.37 -15.68 11.07
C ILE A 541 3.34 -16.63 10.35
N PRO A 542 4.52 -16.17 9.91
CA PRO A 542 5.46 -17.02 9.18
C PRO A 542 5.81 -18.30 9.93
N ASN A 543 5.95 -19.42 9.22
CA ASN A 543 6.17 -20.74 9.79
C ASN A 543 7.30 -20.79 10.80
N ASN A 544 8.45 -20.18 10.49
CA ASN A 544 9.61 -20.17 11.38
C ASN A 544 9.31 -19.50 12.73
N GLU A 545 8.44 -18.49 12.76
CA GLU A 545 8.12 -17.75 13.96
C GLU A 545 7.28 -18.56 14.95
N TRP A 546 6.27 -19.27 14.49
CA TRP A 546 5.43 -20.04 15.40
C TRP A 546 6.01 -21.43 15.72
N THR A 547 6.75 -22.07 14.79
CA THR A 547 7.36 -23.38 15.03
C THR A 547 8.61 -23.32 15.91
N VAL A 548 9.42 -22.26 15.80
CA VAL A 548 10.68 -22.12 16.54
C VAL A 548 10.50 -21.25 17.78
N SER A 549 9.86 -20.11 17.66
CA SER A 549 9.71 -19.15 18.77
C SER A 549 8.43 -19.37 19.60
N GLY A 550 7.51 -20.26 19.15
CA GLY A 550 6.26 -20.55 19.86
C GLY A 550 5.22 -19.41 19.81
N ILE A 551 5.40 -18.46 18.90
CA ILE A 551 4.43 -17.36 18.69
C ILE A 551 3.10 -17.95 18.19
N GLN A 552 1.98 -17.57 18.80
CA GLN A 552 0.67 -18.05 18.43
C GLN A 552 0.31 -17.69 16.99
N GLN A 553 -0.12 -18.70 16.21
CA GLN A 553 -0.61 -18.51 14.82
C GLN A 553 -1.99 -17.83 14.81
N ASN A 554 -2.36 -17.20 13.69
CA ASN A 554 -3.70 -16.72 13.45
C ASN A 554 -4.69 -17.89 13.32
N PRO A 555 -5.95 -17.76 13.80
CA PRO A 555 -6.88 -18.91 13.96
C PRO A 555 -7.23 -19.66 12.67
N THR A 556 -6.96 -19.09 11.50
CA THR A 556 -7.31 -19.69 10.20
C THR A 556 -6.22 -20.56 9.61
N TYR A 557 -5.01 -20.52 10.18
CA TYR A 557 -3.82 -21.17 9.66
C TYR A 557 -3.24 -22.20 10.60
#